data_2a53fc71a23e4dcbf18f8891445c3826
#
_entry.id   2a53fc71a23e4dcbf18f8891445c3826
#
_cell.length_a   1.000
_cell.length_b   1.000
_cell.length_c   1.000
_cell.angle_alpha   90.00
_cell.angle_beta   90.00
_cell.angle_gamma   90.00
#
_symmetry.space_group_name_H-M   'P 1'
#
loop_
_entity.id
_entity.type
_entity.pdbx_description
1 polymer ?
#
loop_
_entity_poly.entity_id
_entity_poly.type
_entity_poly.pdbx_seq_one_letter_code
_entity_poly.pdbx_strand_id
1 'polypeptide(L)'
;MPKIKHECGIAFLRLRKPLQYYIDKYKTPSYPVGKMFLMMHKQRNRGQDGAGVASLKLNTQPGKRYISRYRSVKKDSIQDIFNKINKKFEKALLNPDYNLDENWVKNNIPFTGEVWLGHLRYGTFGGNSIENCAPTLRQNNWKSKNLIFAGNFNMTNLDDLFQVLVELGQSPKEKSDTVTILEKVGHFLDEENNNIYSKYSDQIDKKNISKKIEDELNLVNVLKNSFKDFDGGYALAGLVGHGSSFVARDPSGIRPLFYFANDEVIVATSERPPIKTAFQCDFSEIKEVDPGHALIINKNGDYSLKQFIEPNEKKACSFERIYFSRGNDPDIYNER
;
A
#
# COMPACT_ATOMS: atom_id res chain seq x y z
N MET A 1 -31.60 9.78 -8.31
CA MET A 1 -30.90 8.73 -7.53
C MET A 1 -29.48 9.19 -7.29
N PRO A 2 -28.98 9.24 -6.05
CA PRO A 2 -27.56 9.50 -5.84
C PRO A 2 -26.77 8.40 -6.56
N LYS A 3 -25.81 8.80 -7.41
CA LYS A 3 -24.90 7.85 -8.06
C LYS A 3 -24.08 7.19 -6.95
N ILE A 4 -24.28 5.90 -6.72
CA ILE A 4 -23.41 5.10 -5.86
C ILE A 4 -22.04 5.06 -6.51
N LYS A 5 -21.05 5.67 -5.83
CA LYS A 5 -19.74 5.93 -6.42
C LYS A 5 -18.68 5.65 -5.35
N HIS A 6 -18.25 4.42 -5.10
CA HIS A 6 -17.22 4.23 -4.06
C HIS A 6 -16.51 2.88 -4.14
N GLU A 7 -15.74 2.63 -5.22
CA GLU A 7 -15.01 1.37 -5.29
C GLU A 7 -13.62 1.57 -5.88
N CYS A 8 -12.67 1.88 -5.00
CA CYS A 8 -11.27 1.89 -5.36
C CYS A 8 -10.69 0.47 -5.35
N GLY A 9 -9.56 0.26 -6.03
CA GLY A 9 -8.80 -0.98 -5.98
C GLY A 9 -7.42 -0.75 -5.40
N ILE A 10 -6.96 -1.66 -4.54
CA ILE A 10 -5.57 -1.67 -4.06
C ILE A 10 -4.82 -2.90 -4.57
N ALA A 11 -3.52 -2.73 -4.79
CA ALA A 11 -2.59 -3.80 -5.11
C ALA A 11 -1.31 -3.59 -4.31
N PHE A 12 -0.99 -4.52 -3.43
CA PHE A 12 0.22 -4.52 -2.63
C PHE A 12 1.12 -5.68 -3.06
N LEU A 13 2.43 -5.43 -3.12
CA LEU A 13 3.44 -6.46 -3.40
C LEU A 13 4.67 -6.23 -2.53
N ARG A 14 5.13 -7.26 -1.83
CA ARG A 14 6.40 -7.35 -1.12
C ARG A 14 7.22 -8.50 -1.68
N LEU A 15 8.38 -8.21 -2.23
CA LEU A 15 9.40 -9.21 -2.59
C LEU A 15 10.10 -9.67 -1.31
N ARG A 16 10.06 -10.96 -0.99
CA ARG A 16 10.64 -11.52 0.26
C ARG A 16 12.14 -11.82 0.17
N LYS A 17 12.66 -11.97 -1.04
CA LYS A 17 14.10 -12.15 -1.30
C LYS A 17 14.72 -10.81 -1.72
N PRO A 18 16.05 -10.65 -1.66
CA PRO A 18 16.75 -9.52 -2.26
C PRO A 18 16.42 -9.37 -3.76
N LEU A 19 16.46 -8.17 -4.28
CA LEU A 19 16.16 -7.91 -5.69
C LEU A 19 17.04 -8.75 -6.64
N GLN A 20 18.32 -9.01 -6.26
CA GLN A 20 19.23 -9.85 -7.03
C GLN A 20 18.66 -11.24 -7.32
N TYR A 21 17.99 -11.87 -6.35
CA TYR A 21 17.34 -13.16 -6.56
C TYR A 21 16.37 -13.14 -7.76
N TYR A 22 15.55 -12.10 -7.89
CA TYR A 22 14.59 -11.98 -9.00
C TYR A 22 15.28 -11.65 -10.31
N ILE A 23 16.31 -10.83 -10.27
CA ILE A 23 17.17 -10.54 -11.44
C ILE A 23 17.78 -11.84 -11.98
N ASP A 24 18.35 -12.67 -11.12
CA ASP A 24 18.99 -13.92 -11.51
C ASP A 24 17.98 -14.94 -12.03
N LYS A 25 16.81 -15.03 -11.39
CA LYS A 25 15.75 -15.97 -11.75
C LYS A 25 15.02 -15.59 -13.04
N TYR A 26 14.64 -14.32 -13.17
CA TYR A 26 13.81 -13.84 -14.28
C TYR A 26 14.59 -13.06 -15.35
N LYS A 27 15.90 -12.92 -15.19
CA LYS A 27 16.82 -12.22 -16.11
C LYS A 27 16.43 -10.76 -16.37
N THR A 28 15.73 -10.13 -15.43
CA THR A 28 15.27 -8.74 -15.53
C THR A 28 15.05 -8.11 -14.16
N PRO A 29 15.41 -6.84 -13.98
CA PRO A 29 15.06 -6.08 -12.78
C PRO A 29 13.59 -5.61 -12.76
N SER A 30 12.84 -5.80 -13.85
CA SER A 30 11.46 -5.32 -14.02
C SER A 30 10.39 -6.33 -13.56
N TYR A 31 10.77 -7.47 -12.96
CA TYR A 31 9.82 -8.48 -12.46
C TYR A 31 8.68 -7.89 -11.64
N PRO A 32 8.92 -7.05 -10.59
CA PRO A 32 7.83 -6.47 -9.81
C PRO A 32 6.96 -5.50 -10.61
N VAL A 33 7.51 -4.82 -11.61
CA VAL A 33 6.76 -3.92 -12.51
C VAL A 33 5.69 -4.70 -13.27
N GLY A 34 6.08 -5.83 -13.87
CA GLY A 34 5.16 -6.71 -14.61
C GLY A 34 4.06 -7.27 -13.71
N LYS A 35 4.39 -7.70 -12.48
CA LYS A 35 3.41 -8.21 -11.52
C LYS A 35 2.42 -7.14 -11.06
N MET A 36 2.89 -5.94 -10.75
CA MET A 36 2.03 -4.80 -10.41
C MET A 36 1.12 -4.40 -11.55
N PHE A 37 1.65 -4.34 -12.78
CA PHE A 37 0.83 -4.08 -13.97
C PHE A 37 -0.31 -5.08 -14.10
N LEU A 38 -0.02 -6.38 -14.01
CA LEU A 38 -1.03 -7.43 -14.11
C LEU A 38 -2.09 -7.31 -13.03
N MET A 39 -1.70 -7.12 -11.77
CA MET A 39 -2.66 -6.96 -10.66
C MET A 39 -3.55 -5.74 -10.85
N MET A 40 -2.99 -4.58 -11.21
CA MET A 40 -3.77 -3.37 -11.43
C MET A 40 -4.68 -3.48 -12.67
N HIS A 41 -4.15 -4.03 -13.77
CA HIS A 41 -4.92 -4.20 -15.00
C HIS A 41 -6.08 -5.19 -14.84
N LYS A 42 -5.88 -6.26 -14.06
CA LYS A 42 -6.92 -7.27 -13.80
C LYS A 42 -8.06 -6.78 -12.89
N GLN A 43 -7.86 -5.72 -12.12
CA GLN A 43 -8.91 -5.09 -11.32
C GLN A 43 -9.26 -3.66 -11.80
N ARG A 44 -9.01 -3.34 -13.09
CA ARG A 44 -9.28 -2.02 -13.68
C ARG A 44 -10.74 -1.57 -13.62
N ASN A 45 -11.67 -2.52 -13.51
CA ASN A 45 -13.09 -2.26 -13.32
C ASN A 45 -13.39 -1.48 -12.02
N ARG A 46 -12.52 -1.57 -11.01
CA ARG A 46 -12.68 -0.91 -9.72
C ARG A 46 -12.33 0.57 -9.73
N GLY A 47 -11.54 1.04 -10.69
CA GLY A 47 -11.16 2.45 -10.75
C GLY A 47 -10.73 2.88 -12.15
N GLN A 48 -11.54 3.76 -12.76
CA GLN A 48 -11.32 4.25 -14.12
C GLN A 48 -10.98 5.75 -14.18
N ASP A 49 -11.09 6.47 -13.06
CA ASP A 49 -10.89 7.91 -13.00
C ASP A 49 -9.45 8.32 -12.67
N GLY A 50 -8.62 7.33 -12.41
CA GLY A 50 -7.21 7.53 -12.17
C GLY A 50 -6.53 6.31 -11.59
N ALA A 51 -5.21 6.33 -11.60
CA ALA A 51 -4.39 5.31 -10.99
C ALA A 51 -3.11 5.90 -10.42
N GLY A 52 -2.49 5.16 -9.51
CA GLY A 52 -1.17 5.50 -9.03
C GLY A 52 -0.40 4.26 -8.59
N VAL A 53 0.92 4.37 -8.63
CA VAL A 53 1.82 3.34 -8.14
C VAL A 53 3.00 3.97 -7.41
N ALA A 54 3.40 3.35 -6.32
CA ALA A 54 4.62 3.67 -5.60
C ALA A 54 5.47 2.42 -5.39
N SER A 55 6.78 2.60 -5.37
CA SER A 55 7.73 1.56 -4.98
C SER A 55 8.75 2.09 -3.97
N LEU A 56 9.18 1.23 -3.07
CA LEU A 56 10.13 1.50 -2.01
C LEU A 56 11.31 0.53 -2.15
N LYS A 57 12.51 1.09 -2.27
CA LYS A 57 13.78 0.34 -2.29
C LYS A 57 14.26 0.13 -0.86
N LEU A 58 14.61 -1.10 -0.54
CA LEU A 58 15.22 -1.44 0.75
C LEU A 58 16.73 -1.29 0.70
N ASN A 59 17.32 -1.16 1.89
CA ASN A 59 18.77 -1.14 2.09
C ASN A 59 19.51 -0.07 1.27
N THR A 60 18.85 1.06 1.00
CA THR A 60 19.48 2.19 0.31
C THR A 60 20.33 3.03 1.25
N GLN A 61 21.48 3.49 0.77
CA GLN A 61 22.35 4.40 1.50
C GLN A 61 21.71 5.80 1.67
N PRO A 62 22.05 6.54 2.73
CA PRO A 62 21.67 7.94 2.86
C PRO A 62 22.06 8.77 1.63
N GLY A 63 21.20 9.71 1.25
CA GLY A 63 21.40 10.54 0.05
C GLY A 63 20.93 9.88 -1.26
N LYS A 64 20.53 8.62 -1.25
CA LYS A 64 19.96 7.94 -2.41
C LYS A 64 18.45 7.90 -2.35
N ARG A 65 17.81 8.14 -3.51
CA ARG A 65 16.35 8.11 -3.63
C ARG A 65 15.83 6.68 -3.51
N TYR A 66 14.98 6.42 -2.51
CA TYR A 66 14.43 5.10 -2.24
C TYR A 66 12.92 4.97 -2.48
N ILE A 67 12.20 6.08 -2.63
CA ILE A 67 10.78 6.10 -2.99
C ILE A 67 10.64 6.57 -4.43
N SER A 68 9.89 5.83 -5.23
CA SER A 68 9.44 6.22 -6.57
C SER A 68 7.92 6.19 -6.61
N ARG A 69 7.28 7.21 -7.19
CA ARG A 69 5.82 7.31 -7.28
C ARG A 69 5.41 7.97 -8.59
N TYR A 70 4.42 7.35 -9.30
CA TYR A 70 3.69 7.94 -10.40
C TYR A 70 2.19 7.87 -10.16
N ARG A 71 1.48 8.88 -10.63
CA ARG A 71 0.02 8.98 -10.62
C ARG A 71 -0.45 9.49 -11.97
N SER A 72 -1.65 9.11 -12.39
CA SER A 72 -2.26 9.56 -13.64
C SER A 72 -3.78 9.63 -13.51
N VAL A 73 -4.38 10.66 -14.10
CA VAL A 73 -5.83 10.84 -14.25
C VAL A 73 -6.26 10.78 -15.73
N LYS A 74 -5.37 10.28 -16.59
CA LYS A 74 -5.71 10.07 -18.00
C LYS A 74 -6.69 8.92 -18.16
N LYS A 75 -7.42 8.89 -19.27
CA LYS A 75 -8.39 7.84 -19.61
C LYS A 75 -7.80 6.43 -19.44
N ASP A 76 -6.55 6.22 -19.89
CA ASP A 76 -5.82 4.96 -19.74
C ASP A 76 -4.70 5.13 -18.70
N SER A 77 -5.10 5.49 -17.47
CA SER A 77 -4.17 5.88 -16.39
C SER A 77 -3.14 4.80 -16.05
N ILE A 78 -3.53 3.52 -16.04
CA ILE A 78 -2.64 2.39 -15.79
C ILE A 78 -1.56 2.35 -16.88
N GLN A 79 -1.97 2.36 -18.16
CA GLN A 79 -1.04 2.29 -19.28
C GLN A 79 -0.09 3.49 -19.31
N ASP A 80 -0.59 4.72 -19.03
CA ASP A 80 0.24 5.92 -18.95
C ASP A 80 1.34 5.80 -17.89
N ILE A 81 1.01 5.25 -16.72
CA ILE A 81 1.97 5.02 -15.62
C ILE A 81 3.03 4.01 -16.04
N PHE A 82 2.62 2.84 -16.49
CA PHE A 82 3.57 1.77 -16.79
C PHE A 82 4.40 2.04 -18.03
N ASN A 83 3.89 2.78 -19.02
CA ASN A 83 4.69 3.29 -20.14
C ASN A 83 5.80 4.25 -19.66
N LYS A 84 5.50 5.14 -18.69
CA LYS A 84 6.52 6.02 -18.10
C LYS A 84 7.56 5.24 -17.31
N ILE A 85 7.15 4.20 -16.61
CA ILE A 85 8.08 3.31 -15.88
C ILE A 85 8.98 2.58 -16.87
N ASN A 86 8.41 1.92 -17.88
CA ASN A 86 9.16 1.16 -18.88
C ASN A 86 10.20 2.02 -19.61
N LYS A 87 9.85 3.26 -19.98
CA LYS A 87 10.82 4.21 -20.56
C LYS A 87 12.03 4.48 -19.66
N LYS A 88 11.90 4.34 -18.31
CA LYS A 88 13.07 4.48 -17.42
C LYS A 88 13.97 3.26 -17.48
N PHE A 89 13.39 2.06 -17.62
CA PHE A 89 14.17 0.84 -17.85
C PHE A 89 14.83 0.86 -19.22
N GLU A 90 14.10 1.20 -20.28
CA GLU A 90 14.65 1.35 -21.64
C GLU A 90 15.85 2.33 -21.67
N LYS A 91 15.68 3.50 -21.02
CA LYS A 91 16.78 4.48 -20.92
C LYS A 91 17.99 3.91 -20.17
N ALA A 92 17.78 3.10 -19.14
CA ALA A 92 18.87 2.49 -18.39
C ALA A 92 19.65 1.48 -19.23
N LEU A 93 19.00 0.74 -20.12
CA LEU A 93 19.64 -0.20 -21.06
C LEU A 93 20.61 0.49 -22.04
N LEU A 94 20.41 1.78 -22.29
CA LEU A 94 21.30 2.58 -23.15
C LEU A 94 22.53 3.13 -22.42
N ASN A 95 22.62 2.92 -21.10
CA ASN A 95 23.81 3.34 -20.34
C ASN A 95 24.97 2.39 -20.62
N PRO A 96 26.16 2.87 -21.00
CA PRO A 96 27.35 2.02 -21.22
C PRO A 96 27.74 1.18 -20.00
N ASP A 97 27.47 1.66 -18.78
CA ASP A 97 27.77 0.98 -17.53
C ASP A 97 26.63 0.06 -17.06
N TYR A 98 25.61 -0.15 -17.89
CA TYR A 98 24.47 -1.01 -17.53
C TYR A 98 24.92 -2.40 -17.16
N ASN A 99 24.50 -2.83 -15.97
CA ASN A 99 24.67 -4.21 -15.52
C ASN A 99 23.48 -4.64 -14.65
N LEU A 100 23.38 -5.92 -14.39
CA LEU A 100 22.30 -6.53 -13.61
C LEU A 100 22.64 -6.70 -12.12
N ASP A 101 23.68 -6.03 -11.63
CA ASP A 101 23.96 -5.96 -10.18
C ASP A 101 22.88 -5.16 -9.46
N GLU A 102 22.38 -5.69 -8.36
CA GLU A 102 21.31 -5.08 -7.58
C GLU A 102 21.63 -3.64 -7.15
N ASN A 103 22.88 -3.37 -6.76
CA ASN A 103 23.27 -2.04 -6.30
C ASN A 103 23.28 -1.05 -7.46
N TRP A 104 23.79 -1.48 -8.62
CA TRP A 104 23.74 -0.65 -9.81
C TRP A 104 22.31 -0.36 -10.22
N VAL A 105 21.46 -1.38 -10.29
CA VAL A 105 20.03 -1.28 -10.65
C VAL A 105 19.29 -0.34 -9.70
N LYS A 106 19.45 -0.52 -8.39
CA LYS A 106 18.78 0.33 -7.39
C LYS A 106 19.26 1.79 -7.44
N ASN A 107 20.53 2.01 -7.74
CA ASN A 107 21.08 3.37 -7.78
C ASN A 107 20.69 4.13 -9.06
N ASN A 108 20.48 3.46 -10.17
CA ASN A 108 20.34 4.06 -11.49
C ASN A 108 18.91 3.98 -12.05
N ILE A 109 18.09 3.00 -11.64
CA ILE A 109 16.75 2.79 -12.17
C ILE A 109 15.69 3.08 -11.09
N PRO A 110 14.78 4.02 -11.29
CA PRO A 110 13.63 4.17 -10.41
C PRO A 110 12.68 2.97 -10.55
N PHE A 111 11.79 2.76 -9.58
CA PHE A 111 10.86 1.62 -9.59
C PHE A 111 11.54 0.24 -9.63
N THR A 112 12.63 0.11 -8.89
CA THR A 112 13.33 -1.18 -8.65
C THR A 112 13.32 -1.54 -7.17
N GLY A 113 12.25 -1.15 -6.48
CA GLY A 113 12.08 -1.45 -5.06
C GLY A 113 11.49 -2.84 -4.82
N GLU A 114 11.63 -3.31 -3.59
CA GLU A 114 11.08 -4.58 -3.13
C GLU A 114 9.67 -4.47 -2.55
N VAL A 115 9.20 -3.26 -2.25
CA VAL A 115 7.84 -3.02 -1.71
C VAL A 115 7.09 -2.10 -2.64
N TRP A 116 5.85 -2.48 -2.96
CA TRP A 116 5.03 -1.77 -3.95
C TRP A 116 3.62 -1.58 -3.46
N LEU A 117 3.03 -0.44 -3.84
CA LEU A 117 1.63 -0.12 -3.59
C LEU A 117 1.03 0.51 -4.84
N GLY A 118 0.01 -0.13 -5.39
CA GLY A 118 -0.80 0.34 -6.49
C GLY A 118 -2.21 0.71 -6.02
N HIS A 119 -2.80 1.70 -6.66
CA HIS A 119 -4.15 2.16 -6.39
C HIS A 119 -4.89 2.47 -7.68
N LEU A 120 -6.15 2.08 -7.73
CA LEU A 120 -7.11 2.40 -8.79
C LEU A 120 -8.19 3.28 -8.18
N ARG A 121 -8.34 4.49 -8.73
CA ARG A 121 -9.26 5.47 -8.20
C ARG A 121 -10.59 5.43 -8.96
N TYR A 122 -11.66 5.38 -8.19
CA TYR A 122 -13.00 5.76 -8.63
C TYR A 122 -13.33 7.12 -8.01
N GLY A 123 -13.51 8.16 -8.85
CA GLY A 123 -13.64 9.54 -8.40
C GLY A 123 -15.02 9.85 -7.84
N THR A 124 -15.12 9.95 -6.53
CA THR A 124 -16.37 10.28 -5.83
C THR A 124 -16.38 11.68 -5.26
N PHE A 125 -15.23 12.12 -4.79
CA PHE A 125 -15.03 13.41 -4.14
C PHE A 125 -13.87 14.18 -4.78
N GLY A 126 -13.95 15.51 -4.85
CA GLY A 126 -12.82 16.36 -5.23
C GLY A 126 -12.45 16.41 -6.72
N GLY A 127 -13.33 15.98 -7.64
CA GLY A 127 -13.06 16.06 -9.09
C GLY A 127 -11.91 15.16 -9.56
N ASN A 128 -11.51 15.29 -10.83
CA ASN A 128 -10.47 14.47 -11.48
C ASN A 128 -9.06 15.07 -11.31
N SER A 129 -8.72 15.50 -10.09
CA SER A 129 -7.40 16.03 -9.78
C SER A 129 -6.39 14.91 -9.49
N ILE A 130 -5.16 15.09 -9.94
CA ILE A 130 -4.04 14.19 -9.63
C ILE A 130 -3.70 14.20 -8.14
N GLU A 131 -4.03 15.28 -7.42
CA GLU A 131 -3.79 15.39 -5.98
C GLU A 131 -4.61 14.37 -5.19
N ASN A 132 -5.78 14.02 -5.69
CA ASN A 132 -6.66 13.02 -5.11
C ASN A 132 -6.33 11.57 -5.52
N CYS A 133 -5.31 11.35 -6.35
CA CYS A 133 -4.87 10.00 -6.70
C CYS A 133 -3.89 9.45 -5.67
N ALA A 134 -4.25 8.35 -5.04
CA ALA A 134 -3.31 7.58 -4.24
C ALA A 134 -2.39 6.71 -5.14
N PRO A 135 -1.26 6.22 -4.62
CA PRO A 135 -0.77 6.35 -3.25
C PRO A 135 -0.37 7.78 -2.88
N THR A 136 -0.82 8.20 -1.70
CA THR A 136 -0.37 9.44 -1.06
C THR A 136 0.96 9.22 -0.35
N LEU A 137 1.68 10.28 -0.08
CA LEU A 137 2.99 10.22 0.56
C LEU A 137 3.10 11.31 1.62
N ARG A 138 3.29 10.90 2.87
CA ARG A 138 3.74 11.74 3.95
C ARG A 138 5.25 11.61 4.08
N GLN A 139 5.98 12.72 3.94
CA GLN A 139 7.44 12.75 3.90
C GLN A 139 8.04 13.29 5.18
N ASN A 140 9.13 12.65 5.62
CA ASN A 140 9.95 13.08 6.73
C ASN A 140 11.42 12.73 6.44
N ASN A 141 12.39 13.34 7.14
CA ASN A 141 13.81 13.00 7.03
C ASN A 141 14.14 11.65 7.69
N TRP A 142 13.31 11.18 8.61
CA TRP A 142 13.43 9.85 9.19
C TRP A 142 12.67 8.83 8.35
N LYS A 143 13.36 7.77 7.88
CA LYS A 143 12.71 6.72 7.08
C LYS A 143 11.51 6.11 7.80
N SER A 144 11.61 5.87 9.09
CA SER A 144 10.57 5.29 9.94
C SER A 144 9.31 6.17 10.09
N LYS A 145 9.38 7.45 9.75
CA LYS A 145 8.26 8.40 9.75
C LYS A 145 7.69 8.68 8.36
N ASN A 146 8.30 8.16 7.27
CA ASN A 146 7.72 8.25 5.94
C ASN A 146 6.60 7.22 5.80
N LEU A 147 5.47 7.64 5.25
CA LEU A 147 4.31 6.79 5.02
C LEU A 147 3.78 6.96 3.60
N ILE A 148 3.76 5.87 2.83
CA ILE A 148 3.05 5.76 1.56
C ILE A 148 1.75 5.04 1.83
N PHE A 149 0.62 5.61 1.39
CA PHE A 149 -0.69 5.14 1.81
C PHE A 149 -1.70 5.11 0.64
N ALA A 150 -2.52 4.08 0.60
CA ALA A 150 -3.64 3.96 -0.32
C ALA A 150 -4.75 3.08 0.28
N GLY A 151 -5.99 3.29 -0.15
CA GLY A 151 -7.09 2.46 0.32
C GLY A 151 -8.36 2.61 -0.51
N ASN A 152 -9.26 1.66 -0.30
CA ASN A 152 -10.66 1.72 -0.66
C ASN A 152 -11.44 1.95 0.63
N PHE A 153 -11.93 3.16 0.85
CA PHE A 153 -12.58 3.53 2.09
C PHE A 153 -13.71 4.53 1.88
N ASN A 154 -14.67 4.48 2.78
CA ASN A 154 -15.75 5.45 2.91
C ASN A 154 -16.04 5.64 4.40
N MET A 155 -15.65 6.80 4.93
CA MET A 155 -15.83 7.13 6.34
C MET A 155 -17.14 7.88 6.53
N THR A 156 -17.92 7.48 7.53
CA THR A 156 -19.18 8.13 7.88
C THR A 156 -18.97 9.32 8.80
N ASN A 157 -17.88 9.33 9.56
CA ASN A 157 -17.55 10.34 10.57
C ASN A 157 -16.30 11.17 10.23
N LEU A 158 -16.11 11.48 8.95
CA LEU A 158 -14.93 12.22 8.46
C LEU A 158 -14.74 13.56 9.19
N ASP A 159 -15.84 14.27 9.45
CA ASP A 159 -15.80 15.58 10.10
C ASP A 159 -15.25 15.51 11.52
N ASP A 160 -15.69 14.51 12.28
CA ASP A 160 -15.20 14.26 13.64
C ASP A 160 -13.73 13.88 13.64
N LEU A 161 -13.31 12.98 12.73
CA LEU A 161 -11.92 12.59 12.58
C LEU A 161 -11.00 13.76 12.19
N PHE A 162 -11.49 14.65 11.34
CA PHE A 162 -10.76 15.86 10.98
C PHE A 162 -10.63 16.81 12.17
N GLN A 163 -11.70 16.98 12.95
CA GLN A 163 -11.70 17.82 14.15
C GLN A 163 -10.70 17.30 15.19
N VAL A 164 -10.61 15.98 15.39
CA VAL A 164 -9.58 15.35 16.26
C VAL A 164 -8.17 15.76 15.85
N LEU A 165 -7.85 15.82 14.55
CA LEU A 165 -6.53 16.27 14.08
C LEU A 165 -6.26 17.73 14.43
N VAL A 166 -7.28 18.60 14.31
CA VAL A 166 -7.17 20.01 14.69
C VAL A 166 -6.94 20.15 16.19
N GLU A 167 -7.65 19.39 17.01
CA GLU A 167 -7.49 19.37 18.48
C GLU A 167 -6.10 18.85 18.91
N LEU A 168 -5.49 17.96 18.14
CA LEU A 168 -4.11 17.52 18.30
C LEU A 168 -3.07 18.58 17.83
N GLY A 169 -3.53 19.77 17.43
CA GLY A 169 -2.67 20.88 17.01
C GLY A 169 -2.20 20.77 15.55
N GLN A 170 -2.79 19.88 14.75
CA GLN A 170 -2.45 19.74 13.34
C GLN A 170 -3.24 20.73 12.47
N SER A 171 -2.71 21.05 11.31
CA SER A 171 -3.37 21.87 10.29
C SER A 171 -3.32 21.14 8.95
N PRO A 172 -4.19 20.12 8.73
CA PRO A 172 -4.19 19.37 7.47
C PRO A 172 -4.49 20.30 6.29
N LYS A 173 -3.81 20.09 5.18
CA LYS A 173 -3.87 20.97 3.98
C LYS A 173 -5.23 21.01 3.29
N GLU A 174 -6.05 19.98 3.50
CA GLU A 174 -7.40 19.86 2.94
C GLU A 174 -8.25 18.89 3.77
N LYS A 175 -9.56 19.06 3.72
CA LYS A 175 -10.52 18.16 4.36
C LYS A 175 -10.98 17.10 3.36
N SER A 176 -10.28 15.98 3.33
CA SER A 176 -10.62 14.82 2.51
C SER A 176 -10.33 13.53 3.29
N ASP A 177 -11.05 12.45 2.96
CA ASP A 177 -10.86 11.13 3.60
C ASP A 177 -9.39 10.72 3.57
N THR A 178 -8.77 10.82 2.39
CA THR A 178 -7.39 10.39 2.17
C THR A 178 -6.39 11.15 3.03
N VAL A 179 -6.53 12.48 3.11
CA VAL A 179 -5.62 13.31 3.93
C VAL A 179 -5.89 13.09 5.41
N THR A 180 -7.16 13.06 5.83
CA THR A 180 -7.52 12.85 7.24
C THR A 180 -6.99 11.52 7.77
N ILE A 181 -7.20 10.42 7.01
CA ILE A 181 -6.69 9.10 7.42
C ILE A 181 -5.17 9.07 7.40
N LEU A 182 -4.53 9.60 6.34
CA LEU A 182 -3.07 9.65 6.23
C LEU A 182 -2.44 10.37 7.42
N GLU A 183 -2.96 11.55 7.77
CA GLU A 183 -2.40 12.35 8.86
C GLU A 183 -2.68 11.73 10.22
N LYS A 184 -3.85 11.09 10.42
CA LYS A 184 -4.12 10.36 11.67
C LYS A 184 -3.19 9.16 11.85
N VAL A 185 -2.97 8.34 10.81
CA VAL A 185 -2.00 7.24 10.86
C VAL A 185 -0.58 7.77 11.02
N GLY A 186 -0.24 8.87 10.33
CA GLY A 186 1.05 9.54 10.43
C GLY A 186 1.33 10.08 11.84
N HIS A 187 0.32 10.62 12.52
CA HIS A 187 0.44 11.09 13.91
C HIS A 187 0.86 9.95 14.85
N PHE A 188 0.12 8.85 14.84
CA PHE A 188 0.44 7.71 15.72
C PHE A 188 1.73 6.98 15.30
N LEU A 189 2.10 7.04 14.02
CA LEU A 189 3.41 6.58 13.57
C LEU A 189 4.53 7.45 14.17
N ASP A 190 4.35 8.77 14.23
CA ASP A 190 5.31 9.69 14.85
C ASP A 190 5.39 9.48 16.35
N GLU A 191 4.27 9.27 17.04
CA GLU A 191 4.26 8.96 18.47
C GLU A 191 5.03 7.67 18.80
N GLU A 192 4.77 6.58 18.05
CA GLU A 192 5.47 5.31 18.24
C GLU A 192 6.98 5.47 18.01
N ASN A 193 7.38 6.22 16.98
CA ASN A 193 8.78 6.58 16.76
C ASN A 193 9.38 7.36 17.91
N ASN A 194 8.66 8.36 18.43
CA ASN A 194 9.13 9.22 19.51
C ASN A 194 9.25 8.44 20.82
N ASN A 195 8.33 7.53 21.11
CA ASN A 195 8.38 6.66 22.29
C ASN A 195 9.64 5.78 22.28
N ILE A 196 9.94 5.15 21.14
CA ILE A 196 11.16 4.34 21.00
C ILE A 196 12.41 5.23 21.07
N TYR A 197 12.39 6.41 20.43
CA TYR A 197 13.49 7.36 20.49
C TYR A 197 13.78 7.75 21.94
N SER A 198 12.78 8.17 22.70
CA SER A 198 12.93 8.60 24.09
C SER A 198 13.46 7.47 25.00
N LYS A 199 13.05 6.23 24.73
CA LYS A 199 13.53 5.05 25.47
C LYS A 199 15.04 4.83 25.32
N TYR A 200 15.62 5.18 24.16
CA TYR A 200 17.01 4.83 23.83
C TYR A 200 17.94 6.02 23.62
N SER A 201 17.44 7.27 23.63
CA SER A 201 18.22 8.47 23.31
C SER A 201 19.47 8.68 24.16
N ASP A 202 19.41 8.25 25.44
CA ASP A 202 20.50 8.38 26.40
C ASP A 202 21.39 7.12 26.51
N GLN A 203 21.01 6.04 25.81
CA GLN A 203 21.66 4.72 25.91
C GLN A 203 22.41 4.32 24.63
N ILE A 204 22.01 4.87 23.49
CA ILE A 204 22.52 4.46 22.18
C ILE A 204 22.97 5.70 21.39
N ASP A 205 24.10 5.59 20.69
CA ASP A 205 24.54 6.63 19.76
C ASP A 205 23.43 6.96 18.74
N LYS A 206 23.18 8.24 18.55
CA LYS A 206 22.14 8.78 17.64
C LYS A 206 22.17 8.17 16.23
N LYS A 207 23.36 7.80 15.77
CA LYS A 207 23.57 7.15 14.47
C LYS A 207 22.93 5.75 14.39
N ASN A 208 22.82 5.06 15.54
CA ASN A 208 22.28 3.71 15.63
C ASN A 208 20.80 3.68 16.07
N ILE A 209 20.28 4.79 16.59
CA ILE A 209 18.91 4.85 17.11
C ILE A 209 17.86 4.61 16.02
N SER A 210 18.14 5.06 14.78
CA SER A 210 17.23 4.81 13.64
C SER A 210 17.03 3.32 13.39
N LYS A 211 18.09 2.53 13.48
CA LYS A 211 18.01 1.07 13.31
C LYS A 211 17.17 0.44 14.41
N LYS A 212 17.35 0.93 15.67
CA LYS A 212 16.56 0.45 16.80
C LYS A 212 15.07 0.74 16.64
N ILE A 213 14.72 1.94 16.15
CA ILE A 213 13.34 2.31 15.83
C ILE A 213 12.78 1.38 14.74
N GLU A 214 13.53 1.15 13.66
CA GLU A 214 13.11 0.26 12.58
C GLU A 214 12.84 -1.18 13.05
N ASP A 215 13.61 -1.66 14.04
CA ASP A 215 13.49 -3.02 14.59
C ASP A 215 12.32 -3.15 15.59
N GLU A 216 12.03 -2.10 16.38
CA GLU A 216 11.02 -2.14 17.46
C GLU A 216 9.67 -1.51 17.08
N LEU A 217 9.56 -0.82 15.93
CA LEU A 217 8.33 -0.14 15.53
C LEU A 217 7.14 -1.11 15.49
N ASN A 218 6.14 -0.84 16.34
CA ASN A 218 4.95 -1.67 16.45
C ASN A 218 3.79 -1.12 15.63
N LEU A 219 3.63 -1.62 14.40
CA LEU A 219 2.55 -1.21 13.51
C LEU A 219 1.15 -1.59 14.03
N VAL A 220 1.02 -2.62 14.87
CA VAL A 220 -0.28 -2.96 15.48
C VAL A 220 -0.70 -1.85 16.43
N ASN A 221 0.20 -1.32 17.25
CA ASN A 221 -0.07 -0.16 18.11
C ASN A 221 -0.46 1.07 17.30
N VAL A 222 0.29 1.37 16.24
CA VAL A 222 -0.03 2.49 15.33
C VAL A 222 -1.45 2.34 14.78
N LEU A 223 -1.81 1.16 14.27
CA LEU A 223 -3.13 0.92 13.71
C LEU A 223 -4.22 0.98 14.79
N LYS A 224 -4.02 0.34 15.94
CA LYS A 224 -4.99 0.36 17.04
C LYS A 224 -5.35 1.78 17.46
N ASN A 225 -4.36 2.64 17.65
CA ASN A 225 -4.56 4.01 18.07
C ASN A 225 -5.16 4.88 16.94
N SER A 226 -4.73 4.65 15.69
CA SER A 226 -5.23 5.40 14.53
C SER A 226 -6.70 5.11 14.23
N PHE A 227 -7.12 3.85 14.36
CA PHE A 227 -8.43 3.39 13.87
C PHE A 227 -9.49 3.25 14.97
N LYS A 228 -9.15 3.55 16.20
CA LYS A 228 -10.03 3.45 17.37
C LYS A 228 -11.41 4.08 17.14
N ASP A 229 -11.45 5.25 16.50
CA ASP A 229 -12.67 6.04 16.32
C ASP A 229 -13.17 6.03 14.87
N PHE A 230 -12.67 5.13 14.01
CA PHE A 230 -13.10 5.07 12.63
C PHE A 230 -14.45 4.38 12.50
N ASP A 231 -15.40 5.08 11.86
CA ASP A 231 -16.69 4.52 11.46
C ASP A 231 -16.79 4.51 9.93
N GLY A 232 -17.18 3.36 9.38
CA GLY A 232 -17.26 3.13 7.94
C GLY A 232 -16.56 1.87 7.47
N GLY A 233 -16.59 1.64 6.15
CA GLY A 233 -15.92 0.50 5.51
C GLY A 233 -14.58 0.87 4.92
N TYR A 234 -13.54 0.09 5.19
CA TYR A 234 -12.23 0.35 4.63
C TYR A 234 -11.39 -0.92 4.39
N ALA A 235 -10.65 -0.90 3.31
CA ALA A 235 -9.52 -1.78 3.03
C ALA A 235 -8.36 -0.89 2.60
N LEU A 236 -7.22 -0.96 3.28
CA LEU A 236 -6.13 -0.02 3.08
C LEU A 236 -4.75 -0.66 3.23
N ALA A 237 -3.75 -0.02 2.68
CA ALA A 237 -2.37 -0.44 2.78
C ALA A 237 -1.44 0.75 3.02
N GLY A 238 -0.43 0.54 3.85
CA GLY A 238 0.61 1.51 4.16
C GLY A 238 2.00 0.91 4.08
N LEU A 239 2.93 1.67 3.51
CA LEU A 239 4.35 1.35 3.46
C LEU A 239 5.12 2.37 4.30
N VAL A 240 5.81 1.92 5.31
CA VAL A 240 6.72 2.75 6.10
C VAL A 240 8.08 2.81 5.40
N GLY A 241 8.72 3.95 5.38
CA GLY A 241 9.91 4.20 4.56
C GLY A 241 11.14 3.30 4.82
N HIS A 242 11.18 2.57 5.93
CA HIS A 242 12.21 1.56 6.19
C HIS A 242 11.87 0.16 5.66
N GLY A 243 10.62 -0.05 5.17
CA GLY A 243 10.20 -1.30 4.55
C GLY A 243 9.13 -2.09 5.28
N SER A 244 8.85 -1.82 6.55
CA SER A 244 7.68 -2.40 7.21
C SER A 244 6.40 -1.89 6.57
N SER A 245 5.37 -2.73 6.54
CA SER A 245 4.14 -2.46 5.80
C SER A 245 2.95 -3.09 6.50
N PHE A 246 1.78 -2.61 6.18
CA PHE A 246 0.53 -3.22 6.62
C PHE A 246 -0.52 -3.19 5.53
N VAL A 247 -1.43 -4.17 5.59
CA VAL A 247 -2.65 -4.21 4.79
C VAL A 247 -3.79 -4.53 5.75
N ALA A 248 -4.74 -3.60 5.95
CA ALA A 248 -5.72 -3.65 7.01
C ALA A 248 -7.15 -3.56 6.49
N ARG A 249 -8.07 -4.22 7.21
CA ARG A 249 -9.49 -4.29 6.87
C ARG A 249 -10.38 -3.82 8.01
N ASP A 250 -11.49 -3.19 7.66
CA ASP A 250 -12.50 -2.70 8.60
C ASP A 250 -13.08 -3.81 9.50
N PRO A 251 -13.56 -3.47 10.71
CA PRO A 251 -14.02 -4.46 11.69
C PRO A 251 -15.28 -5.23 11.28
N SER A 252 -16.07 -4.71 10.36
CA SER A 252 -17.27 -5.39 9.83
C SER A 252 -17.01 -6.12 8.52
N GLY A 253 -15.80 -6.04 7.96
CA GLY A 253 -15.44 -6.69 6.70
C GLY A 253 -16.26 -6.18 5.50
N ILE A 254 -16.65 -4.89 5.52
CA ILE A 254 -17.45 -4.26 4.48
C ILE A 254 -16.70 -4.27 3.16
N ARG A 255 -15.40 -3.85 3.19
CA ARG A 255 -14.58 -3.83 2.01
C ARG A 255 -13.83 -5.15 1.82
N PRO A 256 -13.77 -5.69 0.60
CA PRO A 256 -13.03 -6.93 0.33
C PRO A 256 -11.52 -6.68 0.34
N LEU A 257 -10.79 -7.65 0.88
CA LEU A 257 -9.34 -7.64 0.94
C LEU A 257 -8.80 -9.06 1.02
N PHE A 258 -7.95 -9.43 0.07
CA PHE A 258 -7.40 -10.77 -0.05
C PHE A 258 -5.88 -10.71 -0.12
N TYR A 259 -5.23 -11.78 0.35
CA TYR A 259 -3.77 -11.89 0.29
C TYR A 259 -3.32 -13.30 -0.08
N PHE A 260 -2.13 -13.38 -0.60
CA PHE A 260 -1.38 -14.60 -0.86
C PHE A 260 0.06 -14.40 -0.45
N ALA A 261 0.68 -15.42 0.12
CA ALA A 261 2.09 -15.39 0.49
C ALA A 261 2.75 -16.73 0.25
N ASN A 262 3.95 -16.69 -0.32
CA ASN A 262 4.85 -17.82 -0.48
C ASN A 262 6.28 -17.40 -0.12
N ASP A 263 7.27 -18.23 -0.43
CA ASP A 263 8.68 -17.94 -0.11
C ASP A 263 9.28 -16.74 -0.87
N GLU A 264 8.65 -16.31 -1.96
CA GLU A 264 9.14 -15.23 -2.80
C GLU A 264 8.39 -13.92 -2.61
N VAL A 265 7.07 -13.98 -2.41
CA VAL A 265 6.23 -12.78 -2.41
C VAL A 265 5.18 -12.81 -1.31
N ILE A 266 4.78 -11.62 -0.88
CA ILE A 266 3.53 -11.36 -0.16
C ILE A 266 2.77 -10.35 -1.02
N VAL A 267 1.51 -10.67 -1.32
CA VAL A 267 0.66 -9.82 -2.14
C VAL A 267 -0.70 -9.66 -1.51
N ALA A 268 -1.31 -8.49 -1.71
CA ALA A 268 -2.71 -8.28 -1.34
C ALA A 268 -3.42 -7.42 -2.40
N THR A 269 -4.69 -7.73 -2.63
CA THR A 269 -5.55 -7.02 -3.60
C THR A 269 -6.98 -6.97 -3.11
N SER A 270 -7.77 -6.05 -3.70
CA SER A 270 -9.19 -5.96 -3.42
C SER A 270 -10.01 -7.15 -3.99
N GLU A 271 -9.44 -7.93 -4.91
CA GLU A 271 -10.09 -9.09 -5.54
C GLU A 271 -9.11 -10.27 -5.63
N ARG A 272 -9.61 -11.53 -5.57
CA ARG A 272 -8.76 -12.74 -5.72
C ARG A 272 -8.24 -12.98 -7.15
N PRO A 273 -9.01 -12.77 -8.21
CA PRO A 273 -8.56 -13.06 -9.58
C PRO A 273 -7.28 -12.33 -10.01
N PRO A 274 -6.98 -11.08 -9.61
CA PRO A 274 -5.70 -10.43 -9.86
C PRO A 274 -4.50 -11.21 -9.31
N ILE A 275 -4.60 -11.73 -8.09
CA ILE A 275 -3.55 -12.54 -7.46
C ILE A 275 -3.35 -13.84 -8.25
N LYS A 276 -4.44 -14.60 -8.48
CA LYS A 276 -4.40 -15.84 -9.25
C LYS A 276 -3.72 -15.65 -10.61
N THR A 277 -4.11 -14.61 -11.34
CA THR A 277 -3.54 -14.34 -12.66
C THR A 277 -2.06 -13.95 -12.61
N ALA A 278 -1.67 -13.10 -11.65
CA ALA A 278 -0.30 -12.59 -11.57
C ALA A 278 0.69 -13.64 -11.05
N PHE A 279 0.25 -14.53 -10.16
CA PHE A 279 1.15 -15.48 -9.48
C PHE A 279 0.88 -16.94 -9.80
N GLN A 280 -0.14 -17.24 -10.63
CA GLN A 280 -0.49 -18.58 -11.07
C GLN A 280 -0.75 -19.56 -9.90
N CYS A 281 -1.29 -19.04 -8.81
CA CYS A 281 -1.68 -19.82 -7.64
C CYS A 281 -3.15 -20.27 -7.73
N ASP A 282 -3.54 -21.25 -6.89
CA ASP A 282 -4.93 -21.65 -6.80
C ASP A 282 -5.76 -20.72 -5.92
N PHE A 283 -7.07 -20.67 -6.14
CA PHE A 283 -7.96 -19.84 -5.32
C PHE A 283 -7.94 -20.25 -3.83
N SER A 284 -7.72 -21.54 -3.53
CA SER A 284 -7.59 -22.05 -2.17
C SER A 284 -6.38 -21.52 -1.41
N GLU A 285 -5.35 -21.07 -2.12
CA GLU A 285 -4.15 -20.47 -1.52
C GLU A 285 -4.32 -18.98 -1.20
N ILE A 286 -5.36 -18.35 -1.78
CA ILE A 286 -5.66 -16.92 -1.60
C ILE A 286 -6.60 -16.77 -0.41
N LYS A 287 -6.11 -16.15 0.66
CA LYS A 287 -6.83 -15.97 1.92
C LYS A 287 -7.50 -14.61 1.96
N GLU A 288 -8.65 -14.52 2.60
CA GLU A 288 -9.28 -13.26 2.97
C GLU A 288 -8.59 -12.68 4.21
N VAL A 289 -8.43 -11.37 4.28
CA VAL A 289 -8.03 -10.70 5.52
C VAL A 289 -9.25 -10.62 6.42
N ASP A 290 -9.14 -11.13 7.64
CA ASP A 290 -10.25 -11.15 8.59
C ASP A 290 -10.70 -9.72 8.97
N PRO A 291 -12.00 -9.51 9.26
CA PRO A 291 -12.49 -8.24 9.78
C PRO A 291 -11.71 -7.80 11.03
N GLY A 292 -11.36 -6.51 11.13
CA GLY A 292 -10.62 -5.96 12.26
C GLY A 292 -9.14 -6.38 12.34
N HIS A 293 -8.65 -7.08 11.30
CA HIS A 293 -7.26 -7.56 11.24
C HIS A 293 -6.44 -6.83 10.20
N ALA A 294 -5.14 -6.85 10.42
CA ALA A 294 -4.14 -6.37 9.48
C ALA A 294 -3.07 -7.43 9.25
N LEU A 295 -2.71 -7.61 7.99
CA LEU A 295 -1.49 -8.31 7.60
C LEU A 295 -0.33 -7.35 7.86
N ILE A 296 0.46 -7.64 8.90
CA ILE A 296 1.65 -6.88 9.26
C ILE A 296 2.85 -7.55 8.62
N ILE A 297 3.61 -6.79 7.87
CA ILE A 297 4.84 -7.25 7.21
C ILE A 297 5.99 -6.41 7.75
N ASN A 298 6.96 -7.05 8.38
CA ASN A 298 8.14 -6.34 8.88
C ASN A 298 9.18 -6.10 7.76
N LYS A 299 10.20 -5.31 8.05
CA LYS A 299 11.23 -4.95 7.07
C LYS A 299 11.97 -6.16 6.46
N ASN A 300 12.05 -7.28 7.18
CA ASN A 300 12.71 -8.51 6.73
C ASN A 300 11.82 -9.37 5.81
N GLY A 301 10.53 -9.02 5.67
CA GLY A 301 9.58 -9.79 4.88
C GLY A 301 8.88 -10.92 5.63
N ASP A 302 9.05 -11.00 6.96
CA ASP A 302 8.20 -11.84 7.80
C ASP A 302 6.84 -11.19 7.94
N TYR A 303 5.80 -12.00 8.02
CA TYR A 303 4.44 -11.48 8.10
C TYR A 303 3.59 -12.23 9.12
N SER A 304 2.59 -11.55 9.62
CA SER A 304 1.58 -12.12 10.51
C SER A 304 0.25 -11.40 10.36
N LEU A 305 -0.85 -12.14 10.47
CA LEU A 305 -2.18 -11.55 10.59
C LEU A 305 -2.40 -11.20 12.07
N LYS A 306 -2.69 -9.93 12.35
CA LYS A 306 -2.85 -9.41 13.71
C LYS A 306 -4.16 -8.64 13.83
N GLN A 307 -4.91 -8.91 14.90
CA GLN A 307 -6.06 -8.09 15.27
C GLN A 307 -5.57 -6.73 15.78
N PHE A 308 -6.12 -5.64 15.24
CA PHE A 308 -5.85 -4.28 15.69
C PHE A 308 -7.09 -3.57 16.24
N ILE A 309 -8.28 -4.06 15.86
CA ILE A 309 -9.56 -3.60 16.40
C ILE A 309 -10.48 -4.82 16.58
N GLU A 310 -11.42 -4.75 17.54
CA GLU A 310 -12.37 -5.83 17.75
C GLU A 310 -13.27 -6.03 16.54
N PRO A 311 -13.38 -7.26 16.00
CA PRO A 311 -14.27 -7.55 14.90
C PRO A 311 -15.73 -7.40 15.30
N ASN A 312 -16.52 -6.81 14.43
CA ASN A 312 -17.99 -6.78 14.51
C ASN A 312 -18.59 -7.96 13.73
N GLU A 313 -19.92 -8.08 13.76
CA GLU A 313 -20.63 -8.94 12.82
C GLU A 313 -20.25 -8.62 11.37
N LYS A 314 -19.92 -9.64 10.58
CA LYS A 314 -19.49 -9.45 9.18
C LYS A 314 -20.64 -8.94 8.32
N LYS A 315 -20.45 -7.76 7.73
CA LYS A 315 -21.42 -7.07 6.84
C LYS A 315 -20.79 -6.78 5.49
N ALA A 316 -20.48 -7.84 4.75
CA ALA A 316 -19.87 -7.71 3.41
C ALA A 316 -20.80 -6.89 2.49
N CYS A 317 -20.23 -5.92 1.79
CA CYS A 317 -20.96 -5.08 0.87
C CYS A 317 -21.46 -5.92 -0.33
N SER A 318 -22.77 -6.08 -0.47
CA SER A 318 -23.38 -6.80 -1.58
C SER A 318 -23.11 -6.11 -2.93
N PHE A 319 -22.98 -4.80 -2.94
CA PHE A 319 -22.67 -4.03 -4.14
C PHE A 319 -21.24 -4.35 -4.66
N GLU A 320 -20.26 -4.48 -3.77
CA GLU A 320 -18.92 -4.96 -4.08
C GLU A 320 -18.95 -6.35 -4.73
N ARG A 321 -19.73 -7.26 -4.16
CA ARG A 321 -19.79 -8.66 -4.57
C ARG A 321 -20.57 -8.86 -5.88
N ILE A 322 -21.65 -8.09 -6.10
CA ILE A 322 -22.54 -8.26 -7.26
C ILE A 322 -22.09 -7.40 -8.45
N TYR A 323 -21.70 -6.17 -8.21
CA TYR A 323 -21.48 -5.19 -9.27
C TYR A 323 -20.01 -5.05 -9.70
N PHE A 324 -19.09 -5.02 -8.74
CA PHE A 324 -17.66 -4.83 -9.03
C PHE A 324 -16.87 -6.11 -9.19
N SER A 325 -17.25 -7.18 -8.50
CA SER A 325 -16.58 -8.46 -8.67
C SER A 325 -16.82 -9.06 -10.05
N ARG A 326 -15.81 -9.72 -10.56
CA ARG A 326 -15.92 -10.43 -11.82
C ARG A 326 -16.43 -11.85 -11.60
N GLY A 327 -17.20 -12.37 -12.58
CA GLY A 327 -17.72 -13.74 -12.57
C GLY A 327 -16.68 -14.85 -12.70
N ASN A 328 -15.39 -14.52 -12.68
CA ASN A 328 -14.28 -15.47 -12.66
C ASN A 328 -13.76 -15.79 -11.25
N ASP A 329 -14.43 -15.30 -10.21
CA ASP A 329 -14.24 -15.72 -8.82
C ASP A 329 -15.32 -16.75 -8.47
N PRO A 330 -14.99 -18.04 -8.25
CA PRO A 330 -15.98 -19.11 -8.08
C PRO A 330 -16.93 -18.87 -6.91
N ASP A 331 -16.44 -18.35 -5.79
CA ASP A 331 -17.26 -18.14 -4.59
C ASP A 331 -18.31 -17.06 -4.85
N ILE A 332 -17.88 -15.98 -5.50
CA ILE A 332 -18.79 -14.88 -5.85
C ILE A 332 -19.77 -15.32 -6.96
N TYR A 333 -19.32 -16.13 -7.90
CA TYR A 333 -20.20 -16.67 -8.94
C TYR A 333 -21.30 -17.55 -8.35
N ASN A 334 -20.97 -18.38 -7.36
CA ASN A 334 -21.94 -19.27 -6.71
C ASN A 334 -22.92 -18.54 -5.79
N GLU A 335 -22.56 -17.33 -5.31
CA GLU A 335 -23.42 -16.49 -4.48
C GLU A 335 -24.37 -15.59 -5.29
N ARG A 336 -24.18 -15.44 -6.58
CA ARG A 336 -25.06 -14.72 -7.51
C ARG A 336 -26.23 -15.55 -7.97
#